data_99318a4c84d4d4a695451924e7a8ac53
#
_entry.id   99318a4c84d4d4a695451924e7a8ac53
#
_cell.length_a   1.000
_cell.length_b   1.000
_cell.length_c   1.000
_cell.angle_alpha   90.00
_cell.angle_beta   90.00
_cell.angle_gamma   90.00
#
_symmetry.space_group_name_H-M   'P 1'
#
loop_
_entity.id
_entity.type
_entity.pdbx_description
1 polymer ?
#
loop_
_entity_poly.entity_id
_entity_poly.type
_entity_poly.pdbx_seq_one_letter_code
_entity_poly.pdbx_strand_id
1 'polypeptide(L)'
;MPERVKAVLVTMFEPGGGQPGELSPYIDLFGLEPIEIPGAGLDHVFANADRSLIAIVAGVGTANTAVSVMALGLCGMFDFSTAHWLVSGIAGVNPREGSLGSVYWADWVVDGDLGHEVDLRSAPQDWPIGIFPLGAKEPYGPSTLESGLFGRPYQRFQINPELLAWAMSETADLALENPPELAGESADFQEFPAAVEAPHVAIGGTLSAARFWHGEHHNEWAEHWIRYWTDGQSKFVTSAMEDTGTMHAIGQLQRMERARQDHVLVMRAGSNFTMPPTGKDAVQNLIGDAEPNYPGMVAALANSSRVGGKIINAWLSA
;
A
#
# COMPACT_ATOMS: atom_id res chain seq x y z
N MET A 1 23.40 -11.84 21.54
CA MET A 1 23.17 -10.58 20.82
C MET A 1 22.02 -10.85 19.88
N PRO A 2 21.13 -9.88 19.60
CA PRO A 2 20.10 -10.04 18.60
C PRO A 2 20.69 -10.44 17.24
N GLU A 3 19.97 -11.26 16.48
CA GLU A 3 20.39 -11.66 15.13
C GLU A 3 20.15 -10.49 14.17
N ARG A 4 21.15 -10.19 13.32
CA ARG A 4 21.08 -9.07 12.39
C ARG A 4 20.23 -9.43 11.17
N VAL A 5 19.21 -8.64 10.90
CA VAL A 5 18.33 -8.78 9.74
C VAL A 5 18.77 -7.82 8.63
N LYS A 6 18.78 -8.28 7.38
CA LYS A 6 19.05 -7.45 6.20
C LYS A 6 17.77 -6.86 5.62
N ALA A 7 16.69 -7.66 5.56
CA ALA A 7 15.42 -7.26 4.98
C ALA A 7 14.23 -7.70 5.82
N VAL A 8 13.20 -6.85 5.87
CA VAL A 8 11.88 -7.16 6.43
C VAL A 8 10.83 -7.00 5.35
N LEU A 9 10.01 -8.02 5.17
CA LEU A 9 8.83 -7.99 4.31
C LEU A 9 7.58 -7.84 5.17
N VAL A 10 6.79 -6.81 4.91
CA VAL A 10 5.50 -6.56 5.56
C VAL A 10 4.39 -6.77 4.55
N THR A 11 3.57 -7.79 4.76
CA THR A 11 2.32 -8.05 4.04
C THR A 11 1.15 -7.96 5.02
N MET A 12 -0.09 -7.92 4.55
CA MET A 12 -1.21 -7.55 5.39
C MET A 12 -2.23 -8.64 5.59
N PHE A 13 -2.46 -9.52 4.61
CA PHE A 13 -3.46 -10.57 4.76
C PHE A 13 -3.05 -11.89 4.12
N GLU A 14 -3.51 -12.98 4.75
CA GLU A 14 -3.53 -14.34 4.23
C GLU A 14 -4.93 -14.91 4.50
N PRO A 15 -5.74 -15.20 3.47
CA PRO A 15 -7.14 -15.62 3.68
C PRO A 15 -7.26 -16.98 4.37
N GLY A 16 -6.23 -17.82 4.32
CA GLY A 16 -6.28 -19.19 4.83
C GLY A 16 -7.08 -20.14 3.93
N GLY A 17 -7.27 -21.38 4.40
CA GLY A 17 -8.07 -22.35 3.64
C GLY A 17 -7.50 -22.74 2.28
N GLY A 18 -6.20 -22.54 2.04
CA GLY A 18 -5.55 -22.82 0.76
C GLY A 18 -5.72 -21.71 -0.29
N GLN A 19 -6.29 -20.58 0.08
CA GLN A 19 -6.36 -19.40 -0.79
C GLN A 19 -5.07 -18.60 -0.65
N PRO A 20 -4.42 -18.17 -1.75
CA PRO A 20 -3.21 -17.38 -1.68
C PRO A 20 -3.51 -15.99 -1.16
N GLY A 21 -2.62 -15.49 -0.29
CA GLY A 21 -2.59 -14.10 0.15
C GLY A 21 -1.32 -13.40 -0.31
N GLU A 22 -0.99 -12.30 0.34
CA GLU A 22 0.14 -11.47 -0.07
C GLU A 22 1.50 -12.08 0.27
N LEU A 23 1.59 -12.90 1.34
CA LEU A 23 2.82 -13.55 1.74
C LEU A 23 3.08 -14.88 1.01
N SER A 24 2.03 -15.61 0.68
CA SER A 24 2.13 -16.96 0.09
C SER A 24 3.15 -17.06 -1.06
N PRO A 25 3.18 -16.15 -2.06
CA PRO A 25 4.14 -16.24 -3.16
C PRO A 25 5.60 -16.03 -2.73
N TYR A 26 5.83 -15.31 -1.63
CA TYR A 26 7.18 -15.09 -1.09
C TYR A 26 7.67 -16.27 -0.25
N ILE A 27 6.76 -17.03 0.37
CA ILE A 27 7.12 -18.22 1.14
C ILE A 27 7.89 -19.19 0.25
N ASP A 28 7.35 -19.52 -0.93
CA ASP A 28 8.00 -20.42 -1.88
C ASP A 28 9.30 -19.81 -2.44
N LEU A 29 9.29 -18.52 -2.74
CA LEU A 29 10.42 -17.83 -3.37
C LEU A 29 11.66 -17.78 -2.47
N PHE A 30 11.47 -17.65 -1.15
CA PHE A 30 12.57 -17.49 -0.19
C PHE A 30 12.72 -18.64 0.80
N GLY A 31 11.90 -19.69 0.69
CA GLY A 31 11.92 -20.82 1.62
C GLY A 31 11.63 -20.37 3.05
N LEU A 32 10.57 -19.56 3.22
CA LEU A 32 10.23 -18.99 4.52
C LEU A 32 9.56 -20.02 5.43
N GLU A 33 10.04 -20.13 6.65
CA GLU A 33 9.50 -21.00 7.69
C GLU A 33 8.92 -20.18 8.84
N PRO A 34 7.81 -20.61 9.48
CA PRO A 34 7.19 -19.88 10.56
C PRO A 34 8.06 -19.89 11.83
N ILE A 35 8.11 -18.74 12.50
CA ILE A 35 8.73 -18.58 13.82
C ILE A 35 7.77 -17.85 14.75
N GLU A 36 7.82 -18.16 16.03
CA GLU A 36 6.95 -17.51 17.03
C GLU A 36 7.58 -16.21 17.54
N ILE A 37 6.86 -15.11 17.40
CA ILE A 37 7.14 -13.83 18.04
C ILE A 37 5.82 -13.31 18.63
N PRO A 38 5.62 -13.39 19.94
CA PRO A 38 4.35 -13.01 20.55
C PRO A 38 3.94 -11.58 20.21
N GLY A 39 2.73 -11.42 19.69
CA GLY A 39 2.15 -10.12 19.34
C GLY A 39 2.62 -9.53 18.01
N ALA A 40 3.53 -10.17 17.28
CA ALA A 40 3.93 -9.76 15.95
C ALA A 40 3.23 -10.61 14.88
N GLY A 41 2.59 -9.95 13.91
CA GLY A 41 1.78 -10.62 12.90
C GLY A 41 0.44 -11.15 13.42
N LEU A 42 -0.35 -11.76 12.53
CA LEU A 42 -1.64 -12.35 12.91
C LEU A 42 -1.45 -13.71 13.60
N ASP A 43 -0.73 -14.62 12.97
CA ASP A 43 -0.52 -15.98 13.50
C ASP A 43 0.96 -16.27 13.72
N HIS A 44 1.79 -15.94 12.73
CA HIS A 44 3.22 -16.23 12.73
C HIS A 44 4.02 -15.09 12.07
N VAL A 45 5.28 -15.03 12.45
CA VAL A 45 6.32 -14.34 11.70
C VAL A 45 7.10 -15.42 10.94
N PHE A 46 7.62 -15.10 9.78
CA PHE A 46 8.34 -16.04 8.92
C PHE A 46 9.79 -15.59 8.73
N ALA A 47 10.69 -16.53 8.57
CA ALA A 47 12.11 -16.28 8.32
C ALA A 47 12.68 -17.23 7.27
N ASN A 48 13.65 -16.77 6.48
CA ASN A 48 14.47 -17.65 5.67
C ASN A 48 15.51 -18.40 6.55
N ALA A 49 16.22 -19.38 5.97
CA ALA A 49 17.06 -20.29 6.72
C ALA A 49 18.17 -19.61 7.57
N ASP A 50 18.76 -18.53 7.09
CA ASP A 50 19.80 -17.77 7.78
C ASP A 50 19.28 -16.58 8.59
N ARG A 51 17.96 -16.40 8.60
CA ARG A 51 17.24 -15.30 9.28
C ARG A 51 17.66 -13.89 8.86
N SER A 52 18.24 -13.75 7.68
CA SER A 52 18.55 -12.46 7.07
C SER A 52 17.31 -11.76 6.52
N LEU A 53 16.24 -12.52 6.20
CA LEU A 53 14.92 -12.05 5.81
C LEU A 53 13.89 -12.46 6.86
N ILE A 54 13.16 -11.48 7.37
CA ILE A 54 11.98 -11.68 8.22
C ILE A 54 10.75 -11.19 7.47
N ALA A 55 9.67 -11.94 7.50
CA ALA A 55 8.40 -11.58 6.87
C ALA A 55 7.24 -11.69 7.85
N ILE A 56 6.28 -10.76 7.79
CA ILE A 56 5.08 -10.77 8.64
C ILE A 56 3.82 -10.56 7.82
N VAL A 57 2.72 -11.18 8.27
CA VAL A 57 1.35 -10.80 7.90
C VAL A 57 0.83 -9.88 9.02
N ALA A 58 0.87 -8.58 8.78
CA ALA A 58 0.70 -7.58 9.84
C ALA A 58 -0.78 -7.36 10.24
N GLY A 59 -1.72 -7.83 9.43
CA GLY A 59 -3.15 -7.63 9.61
C GLY A 59 -3.71 -6.43 8.85
N VAL A 60 -4.97 -6.56 8.44
CA VAL A 60 -5.67 -5.53 7.66
C VAL A 60 -5.97 -4.31 8.53
N GLY A 61 -5.72 -3.14 7.96
CA GLY A 61 -6.00 -1.85 8.56
C GLY A 61 -4.85 -1.26 9.37
N THR A 62 -4.80 0.05 9.40
CA THR A 62 -3.74 0.87 9.99
C THR A 62 -3.38 0.48 11.42
N ALA A 63 -4.39 0.22 12.27
CA ALA A 63 -4.15 -0.11 13.68
C ALA A 63 -3.46 -1.47 13.84
N ASN A 64 -3.95 -2.51 13.15
CA ASN A 64 -3.37 -3.86 13.22
C ASN A 64 -1.93 -3.87 12.75
N THR A 65 -1.67 -3.23 11.61
CA THR A 65 -0.33 -3.14 11.05
C THR A 65 0.63 -2.40 11.98
N ALA A 66 0.20 -1.27 12.55
CA ALA A 66 1.04 -0.52 13.48
C ALA A 66 1.43 -1.34 14.71
N VAL A 67 0.48 -2.07 15.32
CA VAL A 67 0.78 -2.90 16.51
C VAL A 67 1.69 -4.07 16.16
N SER A 68 1.44 -4.75 15.03
CA SER A 68 2.24 -5.90 14.58
C SER A 68 3.69 -5.51 14.27
N VAL A 69 3.89 -4.42 13.54
CA VAL A 69 5.22 -3.90 13.21
C VAL A 69 5.97 -3.43 14.47
N MET A 70 5.26 -2.78 15.41
CA MET A 70 5.86 -2.41 16.70
C MET A 70 6.26 -3.64 17.51
N ALA A 71 5.41 -4.65 17.59
CA ALA A 71 5.72 -5.88 18.33
C ALA A 71 6.94 -6.59 17.73
N LEU A 72 7.02 -6.68 16.40
CA LEU A 72 8.20 -7.21 15.71
C LEU A 72 9.46 -6.40 16.07
N GLY A 73 9.41 -5.08 15.90
CA GLY A 73 10.58 -4.21 16.15
C GLY A 73 11.08 -4.21 17.60
N LEU A 74 10.21 -4.58 18.55
CA LEU A 74 10.50 -4.63 19.97
C LEU A 74 10.78 -6.04 20.50
N CYS A 75 10.70 -7.08 19.68
CA CYS A 75 10.79 -8.48 20.14
C CYS A 75 12.11 -8.86 20.82
N GLY A 76 13.18 -8.10 20.59
CA GLY A 76 14.51 -8.33 21.18
C GLY A 76 15.30 -9.52 20.59
N MET A 77 14.69 -10.32 19.73
CA MET A 77 15.34 -11.45 19.04
C MET A 77 16.20 -10.98 17.88
N PHE A 78 15.80 -9.93 17.20
CA PHE A 78 16.42 -9.42 15.98
C PHE A 78 16.91 -7.98 16.14
N ASP A 79 17.93 -7.66 15.35
CA ASP A 79 18.43 -6.30 15.16
C ASP A 79 18.01 -5.80 13.76
N PHE A 80 17.07 -4.86 13.75
CA PHE A 80 16.52 -4.23 12.55
C PHE A 80 17.14 -2.84 12.30
N SER A 81 18.12 -2.40 13.10
CA SER A 81 18.64 -1.02 13.07
C SER A 81 19.19 -0.59 11.71
N THR A 82 19.61 -1.54 10.89
CA THR A 82 20.10 -1.30 9.53
C THR A 82 19.30 -2.02 8.44
N ALA A 83 18.25 -2.75 8.81
CA ALA A 83 17.42 -3.50 7.87
C ALA A 83 16.69 -2.58 6.88
N HIS A 84 16.51 -3.06 5.67
CA HIS A 84 15.56 -2.49 4.71
C HIS A 84 14.18 -3.10 4.91
N TRP A 85 13.15 -2.29 4.73
CA TRP A 85 11.75 -2.70 4.91
C TRP A 85 11.01 -2.58 3.60
N LEU A 86 10.38 -3.65 3.16
CA LEU A 86 9.48 -3.67 2.01
C LEU A 86 8.05 -3.88 2.50
N VAL A 87 7.20 -2.90 2.30
CA VAL A 87 5.74 -3.05 2.40
C VAL A 87 5.25 -3.48 1.02
N SER A 88 4.63 -4.65 0.96
CA SER A 88 4.18 -5.26 -0.29
C SER A 88 2.78 -5.81 -0.15
N GLY A 89 1.87 -5.34 -0.99
CA GLY A 89 0.49 -5.82 -0.99
C GLY A 89 -0.28 -5.41 -2.24
N ILE A 90 -1.53 -5.84 -2.28
CA ILE A 90 -2.47 -5.42 -3.32
C ILE A 90 -3.16 -4.10 -2.93
N ALA A 91 -3.78 -3.44 -3.90
CA ALA A 91 -4.51 -2.20 -3.68
C ALA A 91 -5.57 -1.96 -4.75
N GLY A 92 -6.55 -1.12 -4.44
CA GLY A 92 -7.36 -0.47 -5.46
C GLY A 92 -6.49 0.50 -6.28
N VAL A 93 -6.65 0.51 -7.60
CA VAL A 93 -5.94 1.41 -8.50
C VAL A 93 -6.89 2.43 -9.12
N ASN A 94 -6.46 3.69 -9.20
CA ASN A 94 -7.20 4.74 -9.89
C ASN A 94 -7.20 4.45 -11.41
N PRO A 95 -8.34 4.17 -12.04
CA PRO A 95 -8.36 3.84 -13.47
C PRO A 95 -7.91 4.99 -14.38
N ARG A 96 -7.89 6.22 -13.88
CA ARG A 96 -7.38 7.39 -14.60
C ARG A 96 -5.86 7.43 -14.69
N GLU A 97 -5.14 6.70 -13.80
CA GLU A 97 -3.68 6.77 -13.64
C GLU A 97 -2.99 5.40 -13.72
N GLY A 98 -3.74 4.28 -13.75
CA GLY A 98 -3.10 2.96 -13.74
C GLY A 98 -4.01 1.80 -14.12
N SER A 99 -3.38 0.64 -14.30
CA SER A 99 -4.01 -0.61 -14.76
C SER A 99 -3.91 -1.74 -13.73
N LEU A 100 -4.81 -2.72 -13.87
CA LEU A 100 -4.80 -3.94 -13.06
C LEU A 100 -3.53 -4.76 -13.31
N GLY A 101 -3.02 -5.42 -12.29
CA GLY A 101 -1.78 -6.20 -12.33
C GLY A 101 -0.50 -5.36 -12.37
N SER A 102 -0.56 -4.05 -12.60
CA SER A 102 0.60 -3.17 -12.49
C SER A 102 1.07 -3.00 -11.05
N VAL A 103 2.37 -2.79 -10.86
CA VAL A 103 2.97 -2.57 -9.54
C VAL A 103 3.46 -1.14 -9.42
N TYR A 104 3.04 -0.46 -8.37
CA TYR A 104 3.32 0.95 -8.14
C TYR A 104 4.20 1.12 -6.91
N TRP A 105 5.39 1.66 -7.09
CA TRP A 105 6.22 2.18 -6.02
C TRP A 105 5.62 3.48 -5.50
N ALA A 106 5.35 3.55 -4.20
CA ALA A 106 4.87 4.78 -3.60
C ALA A 106 5.99 5.81 -3.53
N ASP A 107 5.78 7.02 -4.03
CA ASP A 107 6.61 8.19 -3.74
C ASP A 107 6.18 8.87 -2.44
N TRP A 108 4.87 8.84 -2.18
CA TRP A 108 4.24 9.31 -0.95
C TRP A 108 3.22 8.31 -0.44
N VAL A 109 3.20 8.14 0.88
CA VAL A 109 2.11 7.49 1.62
C VAL A 109 1.34 8.58 2.34
N VAL A 110 0.03 8.67 2.08
CA VAL A 110 -0.83 9.70 2.65
C VAL A 110 -1.99 9.06 3.41
N ASP A 111 -2.21 9.53 4.64
CA ASP A 111 -3.31 9.09 5.48
C ASP A 111 -4.65 9.63 4.95
N GLY A 112 -5.61 8.75 4.75
CA GLY A 112 -6.95 9.07 4.28
C GLY A 112 -8.02 9.08 5.38
N ASP A 113 -7.66 8.73 6.62
CA ASP A 113 -8.63 8.64 7.74
C ASP A 113 -8.62 9.86 8.63
N LEU A 114 -7.47 10.51 8.81
CA LEU A 114 -7.33 11.65 9.71
C LEU A 114 -7.85 12.94 9.07
N GLY A 115 -9.15 13.15 9.13
CA GLY A 115 -9.85 14.27 8.53
C GLY A 115 -11.16 14.59 9.23
N HIS A 116 -11.86 15.59 8.72
CA HIS A 116 -13.26 15.84 9.05
C HIS A 116 -14.16 15.02 8.12
N GLU A 117 -15.23 14.50 8.65
CA GLU A 117 -16.32 13.92 7.87
C GLU A 117 -17.65 14.46 8.37
N VAL A 118 -18.45 15.01 7.46
CA VAL A 118 -19.81 15.49 7.73
C VAL A 118 -20.81 14.76 6.87
N ASP A 119 -21.99 14.54 7.40
CA ASP A 119 -23.13 13.96 6.64
C ASP A 119 -23.52 14.92 5.51
N LEU A 120 -23.36 14.48 4.25
CA LEU A 120 -23.70 15.28 3.07
C LEU A 120 -25.14 15.75 3.04
N ARG A 121 -26.07 15.03 3.69
CA ARG A 121 -27.47 15.46 3.82
C ARG A 121 -27.63 16.75 4.66
N SER A 122 -26.64 17.08 5.46
CA SER A 122 -26.57 18.26 6.32
C SER A 122 -25.49 19.27 5.91
N ALA A 123 -24.77 18.98 4.82
CA ALA A 123 -23.74 19.84 4.26
C ALA A 123 -24.35 20.82 3.22
N PRO A 124 -23.60 21.87 2.80
CA PRO A 124 -23.98 22.68 1.64
C PRO A 124 -24.23 21.80 0.40
N GLN A 125 -25.24 22.19 -0.40
CA GLN A 125 -25.68 21.37 -1.56
C GLN A 125 -24.65 21.27 -2.68
N ASP A 126 -23.70 22.18 -2.72
CA ASP A 126 -22.60 22.22 -3.67
C ASP A 126 -21.35 21.42 -3.25
N TRP A 127 -21.37 20.82 -2.05
CA TRP A 127 -20.29 19.94 -1.63
C TRP A 127 -20.37 18.58 -2.32
N PRO A 128 -19.32 18.17 -3.06
CA PRO A 128 -19.32 16.88 -3.76
C PRO A 128 -19.10 15.70 -2.81
N ILE A 129 -18.48 15.95 -1.66
CA ILE A 129 -18.16 14.95 -0.64
C ILE A 129 -18.13 15.58 0.75
N GLY A 130 -18.38 14.81 1.79
CA GLY A 130 -18.33 15.26 3.18
C GLY A 130 -16.95 15.18 3.85
N ILE A 131 -15.92 14.72 3.14
CA ILE A 131 -14.58 14.49 3.70
C ILE A 131 -13.64 15.64 3.34
N PHE A 132 -12.99 16.23 4.34
CA PHE A 132 -12.03 17.33 4.13
C PHE A 132 -10.92 17.35 5.19
N PRO A 133 -9.73 17.92 4.87
CA PRO A 133 -8.57 17.89 5.76
C PRO A 133 -8.80 18.59 7.09
N LEU A 134 -8.16 18.09 8.15
CA LEU A 134 -8.10 18.81 9.42
C LEU A 134 -7.45 20.20 9.20
N GLY A 135 -8.11 21.24 9.69
CA GLY A 135 -7.72 22.62 9.49
C GLY A 135 -8.29 23.29 8.22
N ALA A 136 -8.81 22.53 7.27
CA ALA A 136 -9.59 23.07 6.16
C ALA A 136 -11.02 23.40 6.62
N LYS A 137 -11.75 24.19 5.82
CA LYS A 137 -13.14 24.60 6.10
C LYS A 137 -14.15 23.96 5.15
N GLU A 138 -13.66 23.34 4.09
CA GLU A 138 -14.47 22.77 3.00
C GLU A 138 -13.68 21.70 2.24
N PRO A 139 -14.36 20.76 1.55
CA PRO A 139 -13.71 19.88 0.60
C PRO A 139 -13.04 20.69 -0.51
N TYR A 140 -11.91 20.20 -0.98
CA TYR A 140 -11.14 20.82 -2.08
C TYR A 140 -10.69 22.27 -1.86
N GLY A 141 -10.76 22.74 -0.62
CA GLY A 141 -10.22 24.06 -0.26
C GLY A 141 -8.70 24.15 -0.44
N PRO A 142 -8.14 25.37 -0.42
CA PRO A 142 -6.71 25.55 -0.55
C PRO A 142 -5.95 24.88 0.61
N SER A 143 -4.72 24.44 0.32
CA SER A 143 -3.85 23.85 1.34
C SER A 143 -3.56 24.85 2.46
N THR A 144 -3.78 24.43 3.71
CA THR A 144 -3.48 25.18 4.92
C THR A 144 -2.35 24.54 5.73
N LEU A 145 -1.44 23.86 5.06
CA LEU A 145 -0.41 23.01 5.66
C LEU A 145 0.53 23.71 6.65
N GLU A 146 0.59 25.04 6.63
CA GLU A 146 1.44 25.81 7.54
C GLU A 146 0.84 26.00 8.94
N SER A 147 -0.46 25.79 9.12
CA SER A 147 -1.19 26.13 10.35
C SER A 147 -1.62 24.93 11.21
N GLY A 148 -1.16 23.71 10.92
CA GLY A 148 -1.79 22.53 11.46
C GLY A 148 -1.22 21.97 12.76
N LEU A 149 -1.96 22.14 13.87
CA LEU A 149 -1.80 21.35 15.10
C LEU A 149 -1.83 19.83 14.83
N PHE A 150 -2.48 19.42 13.74
CA PHE A 150 -2.72 18.04 13.31
C PHE A 150 -2.08 17.75 11.95
N GLY A 151 -1.01 18.42 11.58
CA GLY A 151 -0.50 18.44 10.23
C GLY A 151 0.45 17.31 9.86
N ARG A 152 1.37 17.68 8.99
CA ARG A 152 2.30 16.87 8.20
C ARG A 152 2.89 15.60 8.83
N PRO A 153 3.32 15.56 10.13
CA PRO A 153 3.99 14.36 10.64
C PRO A 153 3.08 13.13 10.79
N TYR A 154 1.76 13.31 10.72
CA TYR A 154 0.78 12.24 10.90
C TYR A 154 0.02 11.90 9.62
N GLN A 155 0.04 12.81 8.64
CA GLN A 155 -0.77 12.72 7.43
C GLN A 155 -0.01 12.20 6.22
N ARG A 156 1.32 12.39 6.18
CA ARG A 156 2.09 12.07 4.99
C ARG A 156 3.50 11.60 5.28
N PHE A 157 3.97 10.70 4.45
CA PHE A 157 5.31 10.14 4.51
C PHE A 157 5.90 10.14 3.10
N GLN A 158 6.98 10.89 2.89
CA GLN A 158 7.73 10.79 1.65
C GLN A 158 8.67 9.59 1.74
N ILE A 159 8.63 8.75 0.73
CA ILE A 159 9.60 7.66 0.58
C ILE A 159 10.94 8.25 0.16
N ASN A 160 12.03 7.69 0.65
CA ASN A 160 13.38 8.14 0.31
C ASN A 160 13.57 8.16 -1.22
N PRO A 161 13.77 9.34 -1.86
CA PRO A 161 13.80 9.43 -3.31
C PRO A 161 14.97 8.67 -3.95
N GLU A 162 16.11 8.54 -3.26
CA GLU A 162 17.27 7.81 -3.79
C GLU A 162 17.01 6.30 -3.77
N LEU A 163 16.44 5.79 -2.66
CA LEU A 163 16.04 4.39 -2.55
C LEU A 163 14.93 4.04 -3.54
N LEU A 164 13.96 4.94 -3.73
CA LEU A 164 12.88 4.79 -4.70
C LEU A 164 13.42 4.76 -6.15
N ALA A 165 14.32 5.68 -6.50
CA ALA A 165 14.95 5.73 -7.82
C ALA A 165 15.76 4.45 -8.10
N TRP A 166 16.47 3.94 -7.10
CA TRP A 166 17.16 2.66 -7.20
C TRP A 166 16.17 1.51 -7.43
N ALA A 167 15.10 1.40 -6.62
CA ALA A 167 14.11 0.35 -6.77
C ALA A 167 13.45 0.37 -8.15
N MET A 168 13.13 1.56 -8.66
CA MET A 168 12.60 1.73 -10.01
C MET A 168 13.59 1.28 -11.07
N SER A 169 14.89 1.64 -10.95
CA SER A 169 15.92 1.19 -11.90
C SER A 169 16.11 -0.33 -11.95
N GLU A 170 15.89 -1.02 -10.83
CA GLU A 170 15.97 -2.47 -10.75
C GLU A 170 14.75 -3.19 -11.34
N THR A 171 13.60 -2.50 -11.43
CA THR A 171 12.31 -3.16 -11.66
C THR A 171 11.53 -2.67 -12.86
N ALA A 172 11.86 -1.51 -13.45
CA ALA A 172 11.09 -0.89 -14.53
C ALA A 172 10.89 -1.79 -15.76
N ASP A 173 11.90 -2.60 -16.11
CA ASP A 173 11.90 -3.44 -17.30
C ASP A 173 11.43 -4.88 -17.00
N LEU A 174 10.91 -5.16 -15.78
CA LEU A 174 10.41 -6.50 -15.46
C LEU A 174 9.15 -6.80 -16.28
N ALA A 175 9.17 -7.93 -16.97
CA ALA A 175 7.98 -8.47 -17.60
C ALA A 175 7.00 -8.96 -16.53
N LEU A 176 5.85 -8.33 -16.41
CA LEU A 176 4.80 -8.71 -15.47
C LEU A 176 3.82 -9.72 -16.09
N GLU A 177 3.16 -10.49 -15.23
CA GLU A 177 2.07 -11.39 -15.62
C GLU A 177 0.90 -10.57 -16.16
N ASN A 178 0.42 -10.96 -17.34
CA ASN A 178 -0.72 -10.31 -18.02
C ASN A 178 -1.65 -11.39 -18.57
N PRO A 179 -2.38 -12.11 -17.72
CA PRO A 179 -3.31 -13.11 -18.18
C PRO A 179 -4.46 -12.50 -18.99
N PRO A 180 -4.98 -13.22 -20.02
CA PRO A 180 -6.06 -12.70 -20.87
C PRO A 180 -7.31 -12.23 -20.11
N GLU A 181 -7.57 -12.81 -18.95
CA GLU A 181 -8.70 -12.51 -18.08
C GLU A 181 -8.66 -11.08 -17.54
N LEU A 182 -7.49 -10.47 -17.37
CA LEU A 182 -7.35 -9.06 -16.97
C LEU A 182 -7.96 -8.12 -18.01
N ALA A 183 -7.81 -8.43 -19.28
CA ALA A 183 -8.42 -7.62 -20.35
C ALA A 183 -9.95 -7.64 -20.27
N GLY A 184 -10.54 -8.73 -19.77
CA GLY A 184 -11.98 -8.83 -19.49
C GLY A 184 -12.44 -7.90 -18.37
N GLU A 185 -11.70 -7.81 -17.27
CA GLU A 185 -12.00 -6.91 -16.15
C GLU A 185 -11.84 -5.43 -16.53
N SER A 186 -10.87 -5.10 -17.39
CA SER A 186 -10.62 -3.74 -17.86
C SER A 186 -11.50 -3.34 -19.06
N ALA A 187 -12.29 -4.27 -19.63
CA ALA A 187 -13.02 -4.04 -20.87
C ALA A 187 -14.03 -2.88 -20.81
N ASP A 188 -14.62 -2.65 -19.66
CA ASP A 188 -15.59 -1.58 -19.45
C ASP A 188 -14.94 -0.21 -19.14
N PHE A 189 -13.61 -0.15 -19.02
CA PHE A 189 -12.84 1.05 -18.66
C PHE A 189 -12.14 1.74 -19.85
N GLN A 190 -12.61 1.52 -21.07
CA GLN A 190 -11.98 2.04 -22.30
C GLN A 190 -11.87 3.58 -22.35
N GLU A 191 -12.66 4.29 -21.60
CA GLU A 191 -12.59 5.75 -21.46
C GLU A 191 -11.36 6.23 -20.67
N PHE A 192 -10.73 5.32 -19.92
CA PHE A 192 -9.51 5.59 -19.14
C PHE A 192 -8.32 4.88 -19.80
N PRO A 193 -7.51 5.57 -20.62
CA PRO A 193 -6.42 4.92 -21.33
C PRO A 193 -5.45 4.16 -20.44
N ALA A 194 -5.16 4.67 -19.24
CA ALA A 194 -4.27 4.01 -18.29
C ALA A 194 -4.84 2.68 -17.76
N ALA A 195 -6.16 2.57 -17.60
CA ALA A 195 -6.80 1.37 -17.07
C ALA A 195 -6.66 0.13 -17.97
N VAL A 196 -6.51 0.36 -19.29
CA VAL A 196 -6.41 -0.71 -20.30
C VAL A 196 -4.98 -1.00 -20.75
N GLU A 197 -3.99 -0.37 -20.14
CA GLU A 197 -2.58 -0.67 -20.39
C GLU A 197 -2.21 -2.06 -19.84
N ALA A 198 -1.23 -2.69 -20.47
CA ALA A 198 -0.65 -3.92 -19.95
C ALA A 198 0.04 -3.66 -18.59
N PRO A 199 0.07 -4.65 -17.69
CA PRO A 199 0.78 -4.54 -16.42
C PRO A 199 2.22 -4.08 -16.56
N HIS A 200 2.60 -3.08 -15.77
CA HIS A 200 3.93 -2.47 -15.76
C HIS A 200 4.31 -1.99 -14.36
N VAL A 201 5.57 -1.59 -14.18
CA VAL A 201 6.05 -0.98 -12.94
C VAL A 201 6.09 0.53 -13.11
N ALA A 202 5.49 1.27 -12.17
CA ALA A 202 5.46 2.73 -12.19
C ALA A 202 5.60 3.33 -10.78
N ILE A 203 5.57 4.67 -10.69
CA ILE A 203 5.62 5.42 -9.43
C ILE A 203 4.32 6.22 -9.27
N GLY A 204 3.80 6.28 -8.03
CA GLY A 204 2.66 7.14 -7.71
C GLY A 204 2.31 7.12 -6.24
N GLY A 205 1.52 8.10 -5.80
CA GLY A 205 1.10 8.21 -4.41
C GLY A 205 0.07 7.16 -4.01
N THR A 206 0.23 6.63 -2.80
CA THR A 206 -0.75 5.73 -2.19
C THR A 206 -1.54 6.44 -1.09
N LEU A 207 -2.86 6.29 -1.14
CA LEU A 207 -3.77 6.69 -0.08
C LEU A 207 -3.95 5.51 0.87
N SER A 208 -3.71 5.71 2.17
CA SER A 208 -3.88 4.70 3.20
C SER A 208 -5.09 5.04 4.07
N ALA A 209 -6.15 4.26 3.99
CA ALA A 209 -7.38 4.45 4.77
C ALA A 209 -7.93 3.12 5.25
N ALA A 210 -8.32 3.02 6.52
CA ALA A 210 -8.86 1.79 7.10
C ALA A 210 -10.23 1.39 6.52
N ARG A 211 -10.88 2.29 5.80
CA ARG A 211 -12.12 2.01 5.06
C ARG A 211 -11.82 1.57 3.64
N PHE A 212 -12.42 0.46 3.22
CA PHE A 212 -12.48 0.13 1.80
C PHE A 212 -13.59 1.00 1.17
N TRP A 213 -13.19 1.99 0.41
CA TRP A 213 -14.09 2.92 -0.26
C TRP A 213 -14.10 2.67 -1.78
N HIS A 214 -15.20 3.03 -2.44
CA HIS A 214 -15.37 2.84 -3.86
C HIS A 214 -16.32 3.87 -4.45
N GLY A 215 -16.01 4.41 -5.62
CA GLY A 215 -16.87 5.34 -6.34
C GLY A 215 -16.18 6.58 -6.86
N GLU A 216 -16.77 7.21 -7.87
CA GLU A 216 -16.17 8.33 -8.60
C GLU A 216 -15.86 9.52 -7.68
N HIS A 217 -16.81 9.95 -6.85
CA HIS A 217 -16.58 11.08 -5.94
C HIS A 217 -15.52 10.80 -4.87
N HIS A 218 -15.39 9.54 -4.44
CA HIS A 218 -14.29 9.14 -3.56
C HIS A 218 -12.96 9.11 -4.29
N ASN A 219 -12.94 8.71 -5.56
CA ASN A 219 -11.74 8.75 -6.38
C ASN A 219 -11.25 10.19 -6.59
N GLU A 220 -12.15 11.13 -6.90
CA GLU A 220 -11.85 12.55 -7.01
C GLU A 220 -11.35 13.14 -5.68
N TRP A 221 -11.98 12.73 -4.56
CA TRP A 221 -11.49 13.08 -3.23
C TRP A 221 -10.06 12.59 -3.01
N ALA A 222 -9.75 11.33 -3.34
CA ALA A 222 -8.41 10.77 -3.17
C ALA A 222 -7.36 11.49 -4.03
N GLU A 223 -7.69 11.84 -5.27
CA GLU A 223 -6.84 12.66 -6.15
C GLU A 223 -6.54 14.03 -5.52
N HIS A 224 -7.57 14.67 -4.98
CA HIS A 224 -7.43 15.97 -4.33
C HIS A 224 -6.67 15.87 -3.02
N TRP A 225 -6.95 14.82 -2.23
CA TRP A 225 -6.32 14.54 -0.95
C TRP A 225 -4.81 14.34 -1.07
N ILE A 226 -4.36 13.50 -2.00
CA ILE A 226 -2.94 13.30 -2.27
C ILE A 226 -2.30 14.63 -2.70
N ARG A 227 -2.91 15.34 -3.64
CA ARG A 227 -2.40 16.65 -4.10
C ARG A 227 -2.30 17.66 -2.96
N TYR A 228 -3.31 17.72 -2.10
CA TYR A 228 -3.33 18.59 -0.94
C TYR A 228 -2.16 18.31 0.02
N TRP A 229 -2.01 17.07 0.44
CA TRP A 229 -1.01 16.70 1.44
C TRP A 229 0.41 16.64 0.89
N THR A 230 0.61 16.49 -0.40
CA THR A 230 1.94 16.44 -1.03
C THR A 230 2.36 17.77 -1.67
N ASP A 231 1.60 18.85 -1.50
CA ASP A 231 1.83 20.14 -2.18
C ASP A 231 1.88 19.97 -3.73
N GLY A 232 1.09 19.04 -4.28
CA GLY A 232 1.05 18.73 -5.70
C GLY A 232 2.26 17.95 -6.24
N GLN A 233 3.11 17.42 -5.36
CA GLN A 233 4.31 16.68 -5.76
C GLN A 233 4.03 15.24 -6.17
N SER A 234 2.84 14.71 -5.83
CA SER A 234 2.43 13.35 -6.18
C SER A 234 1.02 13.31 -6.73
N LYS A 235 0.70 12.19 -7.40
CA LYS A 235 -0.62 11.86 -7.93
C LYS A 235 -1.17 10.65 -7.20
N PHE A 236 -2.49 10.61 -6.99
CA PHE A 236 -3.18 9.45 -6.46
C PHE A 236 -3.18 8.32 -7.50
N VAL A 237 -2.54 7.21 -7.18
CA VAL A 237 -2.52 6.02 -8.03
C VAL A 237 -3.13 4.81 -7.33
N THR A 238 -2.79 4.56 -6.06
CA THR A 238 -3.26 3.38 -5.34
C THR A 238 -3.92 3.73 -4.01
N SER A 239 -4.87 2.90 -3.59
CA SER A 239 -5.51 2.97 -2.28
C SER A 239 -5.38 1.63 -1.56
N ALA A 240 -4.83 1.67 -0.35
CA ALA A 240 -4.66 0.53 0.51
C ALA A 240 -5.04 0.89 1.96
N MET A 241 -4.97 -0.06 2.89
CA MET A 241 -5.56 0.13 4.22
C MET A 241 -4.52 0.18 5.36
N GLU A 242 -3.21 0.01 5.07
CA GLU A 242 -2.22 -0.32 6.11
C GLU A 242 -0.99 0.57 6.16
N ASP A 243 -0.65 1.22 5.04
CA ASP A 243 0.68 1.81 4.84
C ASP A 243 1.06 2.83 5.90
N THR A 244 0.13 3.70 6.29
CA THR A 244 0.38 4.69 7.34
C THR A 244 0.64 4.05 8.70
N GLY A 245 0.00 2.92 9.01
CA GLY A 245 0.28 2.14 10.22
C GLY A 245 1.73 1.66 10.27
N THR A 246 2.22 1.09 9.18
CA THR A 246 3.62 0.69 9.04
C THR A 246 4.56 1.89 9.17
N MET A 247 4.29 2.98 8.46
CA MET A 247 5.15 4.17 8.48
C MET A 247 5.22 4.82 9.87
N HIS A 248 4.10 4.86 10.60
CA HIS A 248 4.05 5.33 11.98
C HIS A 248 4.87 4.44 12.92
N ALA A 249 4.72 3.12 12.81
CA ALA A 249 5.45 2.16 13.64
C ALA A 249 6.96 2.28 13.40
N ILE A 250 7.40 2.30 12.15
CA ILE A 250 8.81 2.44 11.80
C ILE A 250 9.37 3.81 12.26
N GLY A 251 8.59 4.88 12.14
CA GLY A 251 8.97 6.18 12.68
C GLY A 251 9.15 6.18 14.20
N GLN A 252 8.35 5.41 14.95
CA GLN A 252 8.57 5.20 16.39
C GLN A 252 9.82 4.37 16.67
N LEU A 253 10.01 3.27 15.93
CA LEU A 253 11.19 2.42 16.05
C LEU A 253 12.48 3.17 15.70
N GLN A 254 12.44 4.09 14.74
CA GLN A 254 13.57 4.98 14.43
C GLN A 254 13.96 5.85 15.62
N ARG A 255 12.99 6.45 16.33
CA ARG A 255 13.29 7.23 17.55
C ARG A 255 13.88 6.40 18.68
N MET A 256 13.71 5.07 18.63
CA MET A 256 14.27 4.09 19.54
C MET A 256 15.58 3.46 18.99
N GLU A 257 16.08 3.95 17.86
CA GLU A 257 17.27 3.44 17.16
C GLU A 257 17.17 1.96 16.75
N ARG A 258 15.94 1.48 16.48
CA ARG A 258 15.65 0.08 16.13
C ARG A 258 15.32 -0.15 14.67
N ALA A 259 15.00 0.90 13.91
CA ALA A 259 14.74 0.87 12.48
C ALA A 259 15.11 2.20 11.85
N ARG A 260 15.09 2.26 10.52
CA ARG A 260 15.36 3.48 9.75
C ARG A 260 14.21 3.72 8.78
N GLN A 261 13.57 4.89 8.88
CA GLN A 261 12.46 5.25 8.00
C GLN A 261 12.92 5.52 6.56
N ASP A 262 14.16 5.96 6.37
CA ASP A 262 14.78 6.15 5.06
C ASP A 262 15.20 4.83 4.37
N HIS A 263 15.04 3.69 5.04
CA HIS A 263 15.23 2.33 4.50
C HIS A 263 13.89 1.63 4.16
N VAL A 264 12.80 2.37 4.05
CA VAL A 264 11.48 1.80 3.73
C VAL A 264 11.14 2.03 2.28
N LEU A 265 10.68 0.96 1.62
CA LEU A 265 9.97 1.00 0.35
C LEU A 265 8.54 0.53 0.56
N VAL A 266 7.61 1.16 -0.11
CA VAL A 266 6.20 0.76 -0.18
C VAL A 266 5.84 0.52 -1.62
N MET A 267 5.28 -0.64 -1.92
CA MET A 267 4.74 -0.94 -3.23
C MET A 267 3.35 -1.55 -3.13
N ARG A 268 2.50 -1.23 -4.10
CA ARG A 268 1.15 -1.76 -4.20
C ARG A 268 0.88 -2.25 -5.62
N ALA A 269 0.28 -3.43 -5.73
CA ALA A 269 -0.13 -4.00 -7.00
C ALA A 269 -1.64 -3.82 -7.21
N GLY A 270 -2.04 -3.30 -8.36
CA GLY A 270 -3.43 -3.02 -8.68
C GLY A 270 -4.26 -4.30 -8.80
N SER A 271 -5.15 -4.55 -7.85
CA SER A 271 -6.03 -5.72 -7.84
C SER A 271 -7.44 -5.42 -8.35
N ASN A 272 -7.96 -4.25 -8.09
CA ASN A 272 -9.26 -3.77 -8.50
C ASN A 272 -9.22 -2.26 -8.76
N PHE A 273 -10.23 -1.72 -9.45
CA PHE A 273 -10.31 -0.28 -9.63
C PHE A 273 -11.00 0.41 -8.44
N THR A 274 -10.64 1.66 -8.15
CA THR A 274 -11.18 2.45 -7.02
C THR A 274 -12.55 3.05 -7.30
N MET A 275 -13.03 2.97 -8.53
CA MET A 275 -14.35 3.44 -8.94
C MET A 275 -14.90 2.55 -10.06
N PRO A 276 -16.22 2.50 -10.26
CA PRO A 276 -16.81 1.76 -11.36
C PRO A 276 -16.53 2.45 -12.71
N PRO A 277 -16.64 1.73 -13.84
CA PRO A 277 -16.64 2.35 -15.16
C PRO A 277 -17.90 3.22 -15.33
N THR A 278 -17.83 4.19 -16.23
CA THR A 278 -18.91 5.16 -16.45
C THR A 278 -20.25 4.47 -16.70
N GLY A 279 -21.26 4.91 -15.95
CA GLY A 279 -22.63 4.41 -16.07
C GLY A 279 -22.91 3.10 -15.34
N LYS A 280 -21.94 2.53 -14.64
CA LYS A 280 -22.15 1.36 -13.77
C LYS A 280 -22.46 1.79 -12.33
N ASP A 281 -23.21 0.94 -11.65
CA ASP A 281 -23.52 1.12 -10.23
C ASP A 281 -22.31 0.75 -9.36
N ALA A 282 -21.89 1.66 -8.47
CA ALA A 282 -20.71 1.47 -7.63
C ALA A 282 -20.85 0.29 -6.66
N VAL A 283 -22.07 0.04 -6.15
CA VAL A 283 -22.30 -1.08 -5.22
C VAL A 283 -22.22 -2.41 -5.97
N GLN A 284 -22.79 -2.50 -7.17
CA GLN A 284 -22.71 -3.72 -7.98
C GLN A 284 -21.26 -4.02 -8.41
N ASN A 285 -20.48 -2.98 -8.75
CA ASN A 285 -19.10 -3.15 -9.10
C ASN A 285 -18.27 -3.62 -7.89
N LEU A 286 -18.42 -2.96 -6.73
CA LEU A 286 -17.75 -3.34 -5.50
C LEU A 286 -18.06 -4.78 -5.05
N ILE A 287 -19.32 -5.23 -5.18
CA ILE A 287 -19.72 -6.60 -4.82
C ILE A 287 -19.10 -7.61 -5.80
N GLY A 288 -18.98 -7.26 -7.08
CA GLY A 288 -18.30 -8.10 -8.07
C GLY A 288 -16.84 -8.38 -7.73
N ASP A 289 -16.14 -7.40 -7.19
CA ASP A 289 -14.74 -7.54 -6.73
C ASP A 289 -14.62 -8.31 -5.40
N ALA A 290 -15.72 -8.67 -4.75
CA ALA A 290 -15.69 -9.43 -3.49
C ALA A 290 -15.57 -10.95 -3.68
N GLU A 291 -15.64 -11.46 -4.92
CA GLU A 291 -15.42 -12.87 -5.20
C GLU A 291 -13.94 -13.23 -5.02
N PRO A 292 -13.62 -14.32 -4.30
CA PRO A 292 -12.23 -14.72 -4.09
C PRO A 292 -11.55 -15.11 -5.41
N ASN A 293 -10.28 -14.73 -5.55
CA ASN A 293 -9.43 -15.05 -6.71
C ASN A 293 -9.91 -14.46 -8.04
N TYR A 294 -10.52 -13.28 -8.02
CA TYR A 294 -10.78 -12.56 -9.27
C TYR A 294 -9.46 -12.23 -10.01
N PRO A 295 -9.46 -12.15 -11.36
CA PRO A 295 -8.24 -12.06 -12.17
C PRO A 295 -7.27 -10.96 -11.75
N GLY A 296 -7.77 -9.77 -11.40
CA GLY A 296 -6.95 -8.67 -10.93
C GLY A 296 -6.19 -8.98 -9.65
N MET A 297 -6.81 -9.67 -8.67
CA MET A 297 -6.15 -10.10 -7.44
C MET A 297 -5.04 -11.12 -7.75
N VAL A 298 -5.33 -12.14 -8.57
CA VAL A 298 -4.35 -13.17 -8.92
C VAL A 298 -3.12 -12.56 -9.58
N ALA A 299 -3.32 -11.68 -10.57
CA ALA A 299 -2.23 -11.00 -11.24
C ALA A 299 -1.46 -10.05 -10.31
N ALA A 300 -2.16 -9.32 -9.44
CA ALA A 300 -1.53 -8.42 -8.47
C ALA A 300 -0.63 -9.17 -7.48
N LEU A 301 -1.07 -10.31 -6.94
CA LEU A 301 -0.27 -11.14 -6.04
C LEU A 301 0.98 -11.69 -6.74
N ALA A 302 0.86 -12.19 -7.96
CA ALA A 302 1.98 -12.71 -8.74
C ALA A 302 3.00 -11.60 -9.07
N ASN A 303 2.51 -10.44 -9.51
CA ASN A 303 3.36 -9.34 -9.91
C ASN A 303 4.03 -8.64 -8.72
N SER A 304 3.34 -8.50 -7.58
CA SER A 304 3.94 -7.96 -6.37
C SER A 304 5.11 -8.82 -5.90
N SER A 305 4.97 -10.15 -5.87
CA SER A 305 6.06 -11.04 -5.49
C SER A 305 7.22 -11.04 -6.48
N ARG A 306 6.95 -10.90 -7.78
CA ARG A 306 7.99 -10.77 -8.82
C ARG A 306 8.82 -9.51 -8.64
N VAL A 307 8.17 -8.36 -8.44
CA VAL A 307 8.83 -7.06 -8.23
C VAL A 307 9.52 -7.02 -6.87
N GLY A 308 8.80 -7.34 -5.80
CA GLY A 308 9.34 -7.34 -4.44
C GLY A 308 10.45 -8.37 -4.23
N GLY A 309 10.31 -9.54 -4.83
CA GLY A 309 11.34 -10.59 -4.80
C GLY A 309 12.67 -10.14 -5.43
N LYS A 310 12.61 -9.37 -6.53
CA LYS A 310 13.82 -8.79 -7.15
C LYS A 310 14.54 -7.86 -6.17
N ILE A 311 13.81 -6.99 -5.48
CA ILE A 311 14.37 -6.05 -4.51
C ILE A 311 14.93 -6.75 -3.27
N ILE A 312 14.17 -7.69 -2.70
CA ILE A 312 14.62 -8.47 -1.54
C ILE A 312 15.90 -9.23 -1.88
N ASN A 313 15.98 -9.89 -3.04
CA ASN A 313 17.19 -10.60 -3.47
C ASN A 313 18.41 -9.66 -3.57
N ALA A 314 18.22 -8.44 -4.07
CA ALA A 314 19.30 -7.46 -4.13
C ALA A 314 19.80 -7.08 -2.71
N TRP A 315 18.89 -6.84 -1.76
CA TRP A 315 19.24 -6.55 -0.37
C TRP A 315 19.94 -7.71 0.36
N LEU A 316 19.49 -8.95 0.10
CA LEU A 316 20.10 -10.13 0.72
C LEU A 316 21.51 -10.38 0.18
N SER A 317 21.80 -9.96 -1.06
CA SER A 317 23.09 -10.14 -1.73
C SER A 317 24.13 -9.05 -1.39
N ALA A 318 23.69 -7.91 -0.87
CA ALA A 318 24.56 -6.82 -0.39
C ALA A 318 25.07 -7.10 1.02
#